data_90e38d14334cf10477b5bbed24d193d5
#
_entry.id   90e38d14334cf10477b5bbed24d193d5
#
_cell.length_a   1.000
_cell.length_b   1.000
_cell.length_c   1.000
_cell.angle_alpha   90.00
_cell.angle_beta   90.00
_cell.angle_gamma   90.00
#
_symmetry.space_group_name_H-M   'P 1'
#
loop_
_entity.id
_entity.type
_entity.pdbx_description
1 polymer ?
#
loop_
_entity_poly.entity_id
_entity_poly.type
_entity_poly.pdbx_seq_one_letter_code
_entity_poly.pdbx_strand_id
1 'polypeptide(L)'
;MRSIISFVIFCVLLFPNFVNAENSGNKWSFYTGMFDFSDDGKKSNLFGIQHINEDLYRETSFGTLQPVTGAFITADNAKYIYTGFQIPKKNGSFTFTPSFTPGLYDEGDGKDLGHTIEFKTEIQISFEISNQSEIGLSYNHISNASLGDKNPGANSYMFNFIKVY
;
A
#
# COMPACT_ATOMS: atom_id res chain seq x y z
N MET A 1 13.78 -20.29 -7.99
CA MET A 1 14.59 -19.12 -7.64
C MET A 1 15.00 -18.25 -8.84
N ARG A 2 15.57 -18.78 -9.93
CA ARG A 2 15.99 -17.99 -11.11
C ARG A 2 14.85 -17.19 -11.77
N SER A 3 13.63 -17.73 -11.85
CA SER A 3 12.46 -17.09 -12.49
C SER A 3 11.95 -15.84 -11.77
N ILE A 4 11.93 -15.87 -10.42
CA ILE A 4 11.41 -14.77 -9.59
C ILE A 4 12.37 -13.58 -9.60
N ILE A 5 13.66 -13.85 -9.52
CA ILE A 5 14.71 -12.82 -9.61
C ILE A 5 14.66 -12.11 -10.97
N SER A 6 14.43 -12.86 -12.05
CA SER A 6 14.26 -12.30 -13.40
C SER A 6 13.01 -11.42 -13.50
N PHE A 7 11.90 -11.78 -12.84
CA PHE A 7 10.69 -10.97 -12.84
C PHE A 7 10.85 -9.65 -12.07
N VAL A 8 11.50 -9.68 -10.89
CA VAL A 8 11.78 -8.49 -10.08
C VAL A 8 12.75 -7.56 -10.81
N ILE A 9 13.82 -8.08 -11.43
CA ILE A 9 14.78 -7.29 -12.22
C ILE A 9 14.09 -6.70 -13.46
N PHE A 10 13.20 -7.45 -14.12
CA PHE A 10 12.43 -6.96 -15.25
C PHE A 10 11.48 -5.80 -14.86
N CYS A 11 10.80 -5.89 -13.70
CA CYS A 11 9.99 -4.79 -13.18
C CYS A 11 10.82 -3.53 -12.86
N VAL A 12 12.02 -3.67 -12.31
CA VAL A 12 12.91 -2.54 -12.02
C VAL A 12 13.42 -1.88 -13.30
N LEU A 13 13.71 -2.66 -14.34
CA LEU A 13 14.20 -2.13 -15.63
C LEU A 13 13.12 -1.46 -16.48
N LEU A 14 11.83 -1.67 -16.16
CA LEU A 14 10.71 -1.00 -16.85
C LEU A 14 10.47 0.46 -16.41
N PHE A 15 11.20 0.97 -15.40
CA PHE A 15 11.00 2.32 -14.85
C PHE A 15 12.21 3.27 -15.01
N PRO A 16 12.77 3.46 -16.24
CA PRO A 16 13.96 4.31 -16.39
C PRO A 16 13.70 5.82 -16.30
N ASN A 17 12.44 6.27 -16.37
CA ASN A 17 12.14 7.71 -16.44
C ASN A 17 10.90 8.07 -15.59
N PHE A 18 11.12 8.52 -14.36
CA PHE A 18 10.12 9.30 -13.63
C PHE A 18 10.25 10.76 -14.07
N VAL A 19 9.12 11.40 -14.38
CA VAL A 19 9.05 12.82 -14.71
C VAL A 19 8.59 13.55 -13.47
N ASN A 20 9.24 14.66 -13.13
CA ASN A 20 8.76 15.55 -12.07
C ASN A 20 7.60 16.38 -12.60
N ALA A 21 6.52 16.46 -11.85
CA ALA A 21 5.39 17.32 -12.15
C ALA A 21 5.62 18.73 -11.60
N GLU A 22 5.42 19.75 -12.43
CA GLU A 22 5.32 21.14 -11.96
C GLU A 22 3.93 21.34 -11.33
N ASN A 23 3.80 21.36 -10.00
CA ASN A 23 2.59 21.60 -9.20
C ASN A 23 1.73 20.40 -8.78
N SER A 24 2.24 19.21 -8.64
CA SER A 24 1.59 18.18 -7.83
C SER A 24 2.10 18.27 -6.39
N GLY A 25 1.21 18.25 -5.43
CA GLY A 25 1.59 18.26 -4.02
C GLY A 25 1.85 16.85 -3.52
N ASN A 26 2.90 16.67 -2.74
CA ASN A 26 3.08 15.42 -2.01
C ASN A 26 1.95 15.20 -1.01
N LYS A 27 1.60 13.94 -0.73
CA LYS A 27 0.53 13.59 0.21
C LYS A 27 1.03 12.70 1.33
N TRP A 28 0.49 12.95 2.53
CA TRP A 28 0.55 12.01 3.63
C TRP A 28 -0.81 11.39 3.88
N SER A 29 -0.87 10.07 3.98
CA SER A 29 -2.04 9.34 4.44
C SER A 29 -1.77 8.76 5.81
N PHE A 30 -2.62 9.10 6.78
CA PHE A 30 -2.67 8.50 8.10
C PHE A 30 -3.86 7.55 8.12
N TYR A 31 -3.66 6.32 8.55
CA TYR A 31 -4.73 5.33 8.50
C TYR A 31 -4.78 4.45 9.74
N THR A 32 -5.97 4.01 10.06
CA THR A 32 -6.24 3.08 11.15
C THR A 32 -7.34 2.10 10.74
N GLY A 33 -7.33 0.92 11.32
CA GLY A 33 -8.32 -0.09 11.00
C GLY A 33 -8.09 -1.41 11.71
N MET A 34 -8.55 -2.48 11.09
CA MET A 34 -8.44 -3.84 11.61
C MET A 34 -7.56 -4.68 10.69
N PHE A 35 -6.44 -5.14 11.22
CA PHE A 35 -5.58 -6.13 10.59
C PHE A 35 -6.22 -7.52 10.72
N ASP A 36 -6.19 -8.27 9.64
CA ASP A 36 -6.66 -9.66 9.55
C ASP A 36 -8.06 -9.90 10.11
N PHE A 37 -9.02 -9.05 9.73
CA PHE A 37 -10.39 -9.11 10.22
C PHE A 37 -11.12 -10.43 9.90
N SER A 38 -10.60 -11.23 8.97
CA SER A 38 -11.16 -12.51 8.54
C SER A 38 -10.73 -13.69 9.41
N ASP A 39 -9.74 -13.52 10.30
CA ASP A 39 -9.26 -14.55 11.23
C ASP A 39 -9.55 -14.14 12.68
N ASP A 40 -10.54 -14.79 13.30
CA ASP A 40 -11.00 -14.44 14.66
C ASP A 40 -9.93 -14.52 15.74
N GLY A 41 -8.91 -15.35 15.56
CA GLY A 41 -7.82 -15.54 16.53
C GLY A 41 -6.67 -14.54 16.40
N LYS A 42 -6.64 -13.73 15.33
CA LYS A 42 -5.50 -12.89 14.99
C LYS A 42 -5.87 -11.45 14.57
N LYS A 43 -7.11 -11.06 14.82
CA LYS A 43 -7.56 -9.67 14.60
C LYS A 43 -6.82 -8.71 15.50
N SER A 44 -6.29 -7.63 14.94
CA SER A 44 -5.58 -6.60 15.68
C SER A 44 -5.87 -5.22 15.12
N ASN A 45 -5.99 -4.21 16.00
CA ASN A 45 -6.04 -2.83 15.53
C ASN A 45 -4.72 -2.46 14.86
N LEU A 46 -4.79 -1.75 13.75
CA LEU A 46 -3.60 -1.24 13.07
C LEU A 46 -3.62 0.27 12.97
N PHE A 47 -2.40 0.85 12.99
CA PHE A 47 -2.14 2.27 12.74
C PHE A 47 -1.00 2.38 11.75
N GLY A 48 -1.13 3.25 10.76
CA GLY A 48 -0.11 3.40 9.75
C GLY A 48 -0.04 4.80 9.15
N ILE A 49 1.07 4.99 8.44
CA ILE A 49 1.36 6.21 7.70
C ILE A 49 1.90 5.85 6.31
N GLN A 50 1.52 6.63 5.32
CA GLN A 50 1.97 6.45 3.95
C GLN A 50 2.28 7.81 3.33
N HIS A 51 3.42 7.92 2.69
CA HIS A 51 3.80 9.03 1.84
C HIS A 51 3.51 8.67 0.37
N ILE A 52 2.83 9.57 -0.32
CA ILE A 52 2.52 9.48 -1.73
C ILE A 52 3.27 10.60 -2.42
N ASN A 53 4.18 10.25 -3.32
CA ASN A 53 4.97 11.22 -4.06
C ASN A 53 4.30 11.48 -5.42
N GLU A 54 3.59 12.61 -5.53
CA GLU A 54 2.92 13.01 -6.77
C GLU A 54 3.86 13.76 -7.72
N ASP A 55 5.04 14.20 -7.27
CA ASP A 55 6.05 14.84 -8.11
C ASP A 55 6.80 13.80 -8.98
N LEU A 56 6.90 12.56 -8.49
CA LEU A 56 7.42 11.44 -9.25
C LEU A 56 6.26 10.62 -9.80
N TYR A 57 6.05 10.65 -11.11
CA TYR A 57 5.00 9.87 -11.73
C TYR A 57 5.41 9.32 -13.08
N ARG A 58 4.67 8.33 -13.56
CA ARG A 58 4.80 7.79 -14.90
C ARG A 58 3.42 7.58 -15.51
N GLU A 59 3.21 8.17 -16.67
CA GLU A 59 2.02 7.89 -17.46
C GLU A 59 2.10 6.49 -18.09
N THR A 60 1.01 5.75 -17.95
CA THR A 60 0.86 4.42 -18.53
C THR A 60 -0.50 4.30 -19.21
N SER A 61 -0.69 3.25 -20.03
CA SER A 61 -2.00 2.95 -20.62
C SER A 61 -3.10 2.68 -19.59
N PHE A 62 -2.73 2.33 -18.35
CA PHE A 62 -3.66 2.08 -17.24
C PHE A 62 -3.89 3.32 -16.36
N GLY A 63 -3.11 4.38 -16.55
CA GLY A 63 -3.17 5.66 -15.83
C GLY A 63 -1.84 6.09 -15.25
N THR A 64 -1.88 7.14 -14.44
CA THR A 64 -0.71 7.75 -13.79
C THR A 64 -0.23 6.89 -12.64
N LEU A 65 0.95 6.32 -12.78
CA LEU A 65 1.62 5.53 -11.75
C LEU A 65 2.35 6.47 -10.79
N GLN A 66 2.03 6.42 -9.50
CA GLN A 66 2.63 7.25 -8.46
C GLN A 66 3.34 6.38 -7.41
N PRO A 67 4.58 6.70 -7.02
CA PRO A 67 5.27 6.00 -5.95
C PRO A 67 4.61 6.21 -4.59
N VAL A 68 4.58 5.14 -3.80
CA VAL A 68 4.13 5.18 -2.41
C VAL A 68 5.14 4.47 -1.51
N THR A 69 5.34 5.00 -0.31
CA THR A 69 6.15 4.39 0.74
C THR A 69 5.44 4.57 2.06
N GLY A 70 5.40 3.53 2.87
CA GLY A 70 4.68 3.60 4.13
C GLY A 70 5.06 2.51 5.11
N ALA A 71 4.42 2.58 6.27
CA ALA A 71 4.55 1.58 7.31
C ALA A 71 3.28 1.50 8.14
N PHE A 72 3.06 0.36 8.77
CA PHE A 72 2.08 0.23 9.84
C PHE A 72 2.61 -0.62 10.99
N ILE A 73 1.95 -0.46 12.13
CA ILE A 73 2.11 -1.30 13.32
C ILE A 73 0.72 -1.74 13.80
N THR A 74 0.62 -2.96 14.31
CA THR A 74 -0.59 -3.47 14.96
C THR A 74 -0.49 -3.39 16.49
N ALA A 75 -1.61 -3.53 17.18
CA ALA A 75 -1.64 -3.62 18.65
C ALA A 75 -0.86 -4.85 19.18
N ASP A 76 -0.70 -5.89 18.36
CA ASP A 76 0.11 -7.08 18.66
C ASP A 76 1.56 -6.95 18.16
N ASN A 77 2.05 -5.72 17.99
CA ASN A 77 3.42 -5.41 17.57
C ASN A 77 3.84 -5.95 16.18
N ALA A 78 2.92 -6.46 15.37
CA ALA A 78 3.26 -6.78 13.99
C ALA A 78 3.54 -5.49 13.21
N LYS A 79 4.57 -5.51 12.35
CA LYS A 79 5.05 -4.33 11.62
C LYS A 79 5.19 -4.65 10.15
N TYR A 80 4.90 -3.67 9.31
CA TYR A 80 5.10 -3.76 7.88
C TYR A 80 5.66 -2.45 7.34
N ILE A 81 6.80 -2.51 6.67
CA ILE A 81 7.41 -1.37 5.97
C ILE A 81 7.40 -1.71 4.49
N TYR A 82 6.88 -0.82 3.66
CA TYR A 82 6.65 -1.10 2.26
C TYR A 82 6.96 0.08 1.36
N THR A 83 7.23 -0.23 0.10
CA THR A 83 7.29 0.75 -1.00
C THR A 83 6.71 0.10 -2.26
N GLY A 84 6.20 0.91 -3.16
CA GLY A 84 5.60 0.44 -4.39
C GLY A 84 4.93 1.56 -5.16
N PHE A 85 3.76 1.29 -5.72
CA PHE A 85 3.04 2.24 -6.55
C PHE A 85 1.53 2.15 -6.38
N GLN A 86 0.87 3.23 -6.74
CA GLN A 86 -0.59 3.35 -6.85
C GLN A 86 -0.98 3.97 -8.20
N ILE A 87 -2.24 3.80 -8.60
CA ILE A 87 -2.82 4.37 -9.81
C ILE A 87 -4.15 5.04 -9.46
N PRO A 88 -4.16 6.32 -9.04
CA PRO A 88 -5.40 7.01 -8.70
C PRO A 88 -6.25 7.26 -9.96
N LYS A 89 -7.56 7.06 -9.83
CA LYS A 89 -8.59 7.33 -10.83
C LYS A 89 -9.63 8.25 -10.24
N LYS A 90 -9.53 9.54 -10.56
CA LYS A 90 -10.44 10.57 -10.05
C LYS A 90 -11.69 10.70 -10.90
N ASN A 91 -12.85 10.79 -10.24
CA ASN A 91 -14.14 11.09 -10.85
C ASN A 91 -14.92 12.05 -9.94
N GLY A 92 -14.94 13.34 -10.30
CA GLY A 92 -15.47 14.39 -9.44
C GLY A 92 -14.68 14.50 -8.14
N SER A 93 -15.38 14.44 -6.99
CA SER A 93 -14.77 14.46 -5.66
C SER A 93 -14.32 13.07 -5.16
N PHE A 94 -14.59 12.01 -5.90
CA PHE A 94 -14.18 10.64 -5.55
C PHE A 94 -12.91 10.23 -6.29
N THR A 95 -12.06 9.50 -5.58
CA THR A 95 -10.86 8.88 -6.18
C THR A 95 -10.84 7.39 -5.83
N PHE A 96 -10.74 6.55 -6.86
CA PHE A 96 -10.50 5.11 -6.73
C PHE A 96 -9.02 4.83 -6.95
N THR A 97 -8.35 4.19 -6.01
CA THR A 97 -6.90 4.02 -6.01
C THR A 97 -6.51 2.57 -5.74
N PRO A 98 -6.26 1.75 -6.77
CA PRO A 98 -5.56 0.49 -6.62
C PRO A 98 -4.07 0.74 -6.37
N SER A 99 -3.45 -0.10 -5.53
CA SER A 99 -2.01 -0.07 -5.26
C SER A 99 -1.42 -1.46 -5.11
N PHE A 100 -0.10 -1.53 -5.34
CA PHE A 100 0.72 -2.72 -5.10
C PHE A 100 2.02 -2.30 -4.41
N THR A 101 2.24 -2.83 -3.21
CA THR A 101 3.34 -2.41 -2.34
C THR A 101 4.00 -3.61 -1.67
N PRO A 102 5.06 -4.18 -2.29
CA PRO A 102 5.92 -5.15 -1.61
C PRO A 102 6.60 -4.52 -0.39
N GLY A 103 6.91 -5.34 0.61
CA GLY A 103 7.53 -4.86 1.83
C GLY A 103 8.13 -5.94 2.72
N LEU A 104 8.58 -5.50 3.89
CA LEU A 104 9.12 -6.35 4.93
C LEU A 104 8.14 -6.42 6.10
N TYR A 105 7.77 -7.61 6.47
CA TYR A 105 6.85 -7.91 7.55
C TYR A 105 7.59 -8.58 8.71
N ASP A 106 7.28 -8.11 9.91
CA ASP A 106 7.66 -8.71 11.19
C ASP A 106 6.37 -9.02 11.95
N GLU A 107 6.20 -10.26 12.38
CA GLU A 107 4.93 -10.72 12.97
C GLU A 107 4.70 -10.21 14.40
N GLY A 108 5.78 -9.84 15.12
CA GLY A 108 5.68 -9.51 16.55
C GLY A 108 4.96 -10.60 17.33
N ASP A 109 3.91 -10.22 18.07
CA ASP A 109 3.01 -11.14 18.80
C ASP A 109 1.76 -11.51 17.96
N GLY A 110 1.68 -10.99 16.72
CA GLY A 110 0.54 -11.12 15.83
C GLY A 110 0.53 -12.38 14.96
N LYS A 111 0.06 -12.25 13.74
CA LYS A 111 -0.06 -13.37 12.79
C LYS A 111 1.24 -13.61 12.03
N ASP A 112 1.75 -14.83 12.08
CA ASP A 112 2.85 -15.28 11.22
C ASP A 112 2.32 -15.51 9.79
N LEU A 113 2.79 -14.68 8.84
CA LEU A 113 2.42 -14.76 7.43
C LEU A 113 3.32 -15.73 6.62
N GLY A 114 4.35 -16.30 7.28
CA GLY A 114 5.17 -17.36 6.72
C GLY A 114 6.43 -16.90 6.00
N HIS A 115 6.63 -15.58 5.80
CA HIS A 115 7.83 -15.04 5.19
C HIS A 115 8.02 -13.55 5.55
N THR A 116 9.28 -13.10 5.61
CA THR A 116 9.58 -11.68 5.88
C THR A 116 9.22 -10.77 4.70
N ILE A 117 9.35 -11.25 3.46
CA ILE A 117 8.92 -10.49 2.28
C ILE A 117 7.47 -10.81 2.01
N GLU A 118 6.64 -9.77 2.03
CA GLU A 118 5.21 -9.83 1.78
C GLU A 118 4.81 -8.82 0.69
N PHE A 119 3.70 -9.11 0.01
CA PHE A 119 3.15 -8.28 -1.04
C PHE A 119 1.76 -7.80 -0.61
N LYS A 120 1.59 -6.48 -0.50
CA LYS A 120 0.29 -5.87 -0.20
C LYS A 120 -0.36 -5.39 -1.50
N THR A 121 -1.56 -5.87 -1.77
CA THR A 121 -2.49 -5.30 -2.75
C THR A 121 -3.57 -4.54 -2.02
N GLU A 122 -3.91 -3.33 -2.46
CA GLU A 122 -4.91 -2.50 -1.80
C GLU A 122 -5.82 -1.81 -2.82
N ILE A 123 -7.07 -1.66 -2.45
CA ILE A 123 -8.06 -0.82 -3.11
C ILE A 123 -8.52 0.23 -2.10
N GLN A 124 -8.41 1.52 -2.47
CA GLN A 124 -8.89 2.64 -1.68
C GLN A 124 -9.94 3.42 -2.47
N ILE A 125 -10.97 3.89 -1.78
CA ILE A 125 -11.91 4.89 -2.26
C ILE A 125 -11.81 6.08 -1.32
N SER A 126 -11.49 7.26 -1.85
CA SER A 126 -11.43 8.51 -1.08
C SER A 126 -12.39 9.56 -1.61
N PHE A 127 -12.74 10.50 -0.75
CA PHE A 127 -13.61 11.63 -1.02
C PHE A 127 -12.94 12.92 -0.56
N GLU A 128 -12.87 13.92 -1.44
CA GLU A 128 -12.33 15.24 -1.13
C GLU A 128 -13.25 16.00 -0.18
N ILE A 129 -12.77 16.34 1.01
CA ILE A 129 -13.46 17.16 1.99
C ILE A 129 -12.99 18.61 1.95
N SER A 130 -11.84 18.87 1.35
CA SER A 130 -11.31 20.20 1.06
C SER A 130 -10.27 20.10 -0.06
N ASN A 131 -9.80 21.26 -0.57
CA ASN A 131 -8.74 21.31 -1.60
C ASN A 131 -7.42 20.64 -1.19
N GLN A 132 -7.24 20.36 0.10
CA GLN A 132 -6.01 19.77 0.63
C GLN A 132 -6.24 18.53 1.49
N SER A 133 -7.46 17.99 1.56
CA SER A 133 -7.74 16.87 2.45
C SER A 133 -8.78 15.95 1.87
N GLU A 134 -8.52 14.65 2.00
CA GLU A 134 -9.44 13.58 1.62
C GLU A 134 -9.66 12.64 2.82
N ILE A 135 -10.81 12.03 2.88
CA ILE A 135 -11.09 10.88 3.75
C ILE A 135 -11.38 9.67 2.88
N GLY A 136 -11.00 8.49 3.33
CA GLY A 136 -11.17 7.28 2.53
C GLY A 136 -11.36 6.02 3.35
N LEU A 137 -11.81 5.00 2.64
CA LEU A 137 -11.85 3.63 3.11
C LEU A 137 -10.98 2.79 2.20
N SER A 138 -10.22 1.87 2.76
CA SER A 138 -9.45 0.92 1.97
C SER A 138 -9.56 -0.50 2.50
N TYR A 139 -9.36 -1.44 1.58
CA TYR A 139 -9.23 -2.86 1.83
C TYR A 139 -7.91 -3.33 1.23
N ASN A 140 -7.16 -4.11 2.00
CA ASN A 140 -5.95 -4.74 1.49
C ASN A 140 -5.89 -6.24 1.78
N HIS A 141 -5.07 -6.90 0.97
CA HIS A 141 -4.63 -8.26 1.17
C HIS A 141 -3.10 -8.28 1.17
N ILE A 142 -2.51 -8.92 2.18
CA ILE A 142 -1.07 -9.14 2.30
C ILE A 142 -0.81 -10.63 2.22
N SER A 143 0.17 -11.05 1.39
CA SER A 143 0.58 -12.44 1.26
C SER A 143 1.99 -12.54 0.68
N ASN A 144 2.69 -13.65 0.95
CA ASN A 144 4.06 -13.87 0.48
C ASN A 144 4.16 -14.48 -0.94
N ALA A 145 3.05 -14.62 -1.66
CA ALA A 145 3.02 -15.24 -2.98
C ALA A 145 3.69 -16.64 -3.03
N SER A 146 3.59 -17.40 -1.95
CA SER A 146 4.22 -18.72 -1.77
C SER A 146 5.75 -18.72 -1.80
N LEU A 147 6.38 -17.63 -1.33
CA LEU A 147 7.82 -17.58 -1.10
C LEU A 147 8.25 -18.39 0.14
N GLY A 148 7.36 -18.51 1.14
CA GLY A 148 7.58 -19.31 2.34
C GLY A 148 6.93 -20.69 2.25
N ASP A 149 7.13 -21.50 3.30
CA ASP A 149 6.55 -22.84 3.43
C ASP A 149 5.02 -22.79 3.66
N LYS A 150 4.51 -21.66 4.13
CA LYS A 150 3.08 -21.37 4.31
C LYS A 150 2.76 -19.97 3.79
N ASN A 151 1.51 -19.75 3.40
CA ASN A 151 1.02 -18.47 2.90
C ASN A 151 -0.43 -18.23 3.35
N PRO A 152 -0.68 -18.01 4.65
CA PRO A 152 -2.04 -17.84 5.16
C PRO A 152 -2.67 -16.51 4.71
N GLY A 153 -1.83 -15.50 4.41
CA GLY A 153 -2.27 -14.15 4.10
C GLY A 153 -2.99 -13.44 5.26
N ALA A 154 -3.25 -12.15 5.08
CA ALA A 154 -4.06 -11.34 5.99
C ALA A 154 -4.89 -10.33 5.21
N ASN A 155 -6.14 -10.11 5.64
CA ASN A 155 -7.06 -9.16 5.04
C ASN A 155 -7.33 -8.02 6.03
N SER A 156 -7.22 -6.78 5.59
CA SER A 156 -7.43 -5.62 6.46
C SER A 156 -8.38 -4.61 5.81
N TYR A 157 -9.13 -3.90 6.63
CA TYR A 157 -9.84 -2.69 6.22
C TYR A 157 -9.36 -1.50 7.04
N MET A 158 -9.29 -0.33 6.41
CA MET A 158 -8.79 0.88 7.05
C MET A 158 -9.65 2.09 6.71
N PHE A 159 -9.68 3.03 7.66
CA PHE A 159 -10.08 4.41 7.45
C PHE A 159 -8.83 5.24 7.21
N ASN A 160 -8.85 6.11 6.20
CA ASN A 160 -7.72 6.93 5.77
C ASN A 160 -8.06 8.41 5.88
N PHE A 161 -7.12 9.19 6.40
CA PHE A 161 -7.11 10.65 6.29
C PHE A 161 -5.89 11.06 5.48
N ILE A 162 -6.12 11.69 4.35
CA ILE A 162 -5.09 12.06 3.38
C ILE A 162 -4.96 13.57 3.36
N LYS A 163 -3.73 14.08 3.47
CA LYS A 163 -3.39 15.49 3.49
C LYS A 163 -2.36 15.83 2.43
N VAL A 164 -2.68 16.80 1.58
CA VAL A 164 -1.77 17.44 0.62
C VAL A 164 -0.94 18.52 1.34
N TYR A 165 0.34 18.66 1.01
CA TYR A 165 1.24 19.68 1.56
C TYR A 165 2.20 20.22 0.51
#